data_1447f61bd7f94860a90017a78761fbec
#
_entry.id   1447f61bd7f94860a90017a78761fbec
#
_cell.length_a   1.000
_cell.length_b   1.000
_cell.length_c   1.000
_cell.angle_alpha   90.00
_cell.angle_beta   90.00
_cell.angle_gamma   90.00
#
_symmetry.space_group_name_H-M   'P 1'
#
loop_
_entity.id
_entity.type
_entity.pdbx_description
1 polymer ?
#
loop_
_entity_poly.entity_id
_entity_poly.type
_entity_poly.pdbx_seq_one_letter_code
_entity_poly.pdbx_strand_id
1 'polypeptide(L)'
;AVDDIPFLNVPQYDYDDALSPVPISYVTTLTLTHFEVGDRFQIDVEGVLSKNITLTGSASSTAANIQRNLQEMPIFGDTGVAVTGGPSAFTITVSGESTKSFELWSGFATSDSGGTANEVAFALVTQGSPRKEDVWSATRGYPKTAAFYVGRLWLGGTKSKLQSLFASRSGSF
;
A
#
# COMPACT_ATOMS: atom_id res chain seq x y z
N ALA A 1 -20.57 22.65 -17.38
CA ALA A 1 -19.93 21.96 -16.26
C ALA A 1 -18.42 22.20 -16.42
N VAL A 2 -17.79 22.78 -15.43
CA VAL A 2 -16.33 22.82 -15.36
C VAL A 2 -15.96 21.43 -14.92
N ASP A 3 -15.33 20.65 -15.80
CA ASP A 3 -14.79 19.35 -15.41
C ASP A 3 -13.78 19.58 -14.29
N ASP A 4 -13.93 18.84 -13.20
CA ASP A 4 -12.97 18.85 -12.11
C ASP A 4 -11.61 18.44 -12.65
N ILE A 5 -10.68 19.38 -12.68
CA ILE A 5 -9.29 19.07 -13.05
C ILE A 5 -8.66 18.36 -11.86
N PRO A 6 -8.34 17.07 -11.96
CA PRO A 6 -7.72 16.36 -10.84
C PRO A 6 -6.32 16.94 -10.61
N PHE A 7 -6.06 17.42 -9.41
CA PHE A 7 -4.71 17.77 -8.98
C PHE A 7 -3.93 16.48 -8.74
N LEU A 8 -3.08 16.08 -9.68
CA LEU A 8 -2.32 14.82 -9.62
C LEU A 8 -1.26 14.78 -8.51
N ASN A 9 -0.85 15.93 -8.00
CA ASN A 9 0.19 16.03 -6.98
C ASN A 9 -0.20 17.08 -5.92
N VAL A 10 -1.22 16.80 -5.15
CA VAL A 10 -1.61 17.64 -4.01
C VAL A 10 -0.55 17.51 -2.92
N PRO A 11 -0.11 18.61 -2.30
CA PRO A 11 0.75 18.53 -1.12
C PRO A 11 0.11 17.70 -0.02
N GLN A 12 0.89 16.90 0.68
CA GLN A 12 0.39 16.05 1.76
C GLN A 12 0.87 16.56 3.12
N TYR A 13 0.07 16.32 4.14
CA TYR A 13 0.48 16.50 5.52
C TYR A 13 1.40 15.35 5.93
N ASP A 14 2.46 15.70 6.62
CA ASP A 14 3.48 14.75 7.08
C ASP A 14 3.39 14.47 8.58
N TYR A 15 2.34 14.98 9.28
CA TYR A 15 2.37 14.92 10.72
C TYR A 15 1.04 14.82 11.39
N ASP A 16 1.20 14.57 12.66
CA ASP A 16 0.30 14.55 13.75
C ASP A 16 -0.28 15.92 14.04
N ASP A 17 -1.39 16.23 13.47
CA ASP A 17 -2.29 17.16 14.10
C ASP A 17 -3.61 16.42 14.47
N ALA A 18 -4.45 17.06 15.26
CA ALA A 18 -5.71 16.47 15.72
C ALA A 18 -6.69 16.10 14.60
N LEU A 19 -6.38 16.48 13.34
CA LEU A 19 -7.19 16.20 12.15
C LEU A 19 -6.57 15.14 11.25
N SER A 20 -5.34 14.70 11.53
CA SER A 20 -4.67 13.65 10.76
C SER A 20 -5.32 12.31 11.04
N PRO A 21 -5.61 11.51 10.02
CA PRO A 21 -6.15 10.18 10.21
C PRO A 21 -5.12 9.27 10.89
N VAL A 22 -5.59 8.32 11.69
CA VAL A 22 -4.75 7.23 12.18
C VAL A 22 -4.53 6.25 11.03
N PRO A 23 -3.28 5.80 10.78
CA PRO A 23 -3.04 4.83 9.72
C PRO A 23 -3.75 3.52 10.04
N ILE A 24 -4.40 2.95 9.04
CA ILE A 24 -5.06 1.65 9.14
C ILE A 24 -4.20 0.64 8.39
N SER A 25 -3.77 -0.41 9.08
CA SER A 25 -3.00 -1.49 8.46
C SER A 25 -3.83 -2.21 7.39
N TYR A 26 -3.21 -2.49 6.25
CA TYR A 26 -3.78 -3.39 5.26
C TYR A 26 -3.61 -4.83 5.75
N VAL A 27 -4.67 -5.63 5.69
CA VAL A 27 -4.65 -7.03 6.12
C VAL A 27 -5.25 -7.91 5.03
N THR A 28 -4.51 -8.92 4.61
CA THR A 28 -4.98 -9.96 3.68
C THR A 28 -4.63 -11.34 4.20
N THR A 29 -5.43 -12.33 3.83
CA THR A 29 -5.15 -13.74 4.11
C THR A 29 -4.63 -14.42 2.83
N LEU A 30 -3.50 -15.10 2.93
CA LEU A 30 -2.96 -16.01 1.94
C LEU A 30 -3.37 -17.43 2.32
N THR A 31 -3.97 -18.15 1.38
CA THR A 31 -4.31 -19.59 1.53
C THR A 31 -3.54 -20.40 0.49
N LEU A 32 -2.90 -21.47 0.97
CA LEU A 32 -2.18 -22.44 0.15
C LEU A 32 -2.94 -23.77 0.16
N THR A 33 -3.41 -24.21 -1.00
CA THR A 33 -4.20 -25.45 -1.15
C THR A 33 -3.40 -26.48 -1.93
N HIS A 34 -3.39 -27.72 -1.47
CA HIS A 34 -2.66 -28.89 -2.02
C HIS A 34 -1.12 -28.79 -1.93
N PHE A 35 -0.57 -27.78 -1.28
CA PHE A 35 0.88 -27.64 -1.12
C PHE A 35 1.45 -28.66 -0.15
N GLU A 36 2.59 -29.24 -0.53
CA GLU A 36 3.41 -30.12 0.30
C GLU A 36 4.71 -29.43 0.74
N VAL A 37 5.35 -29.97 1.77
CA VAL A 37 6.64 -29.47 2.24
C VAL A 37 7.69 -29.56 1.13
N GLY A 38 8.30 -28.44 0.79
CA GLY A 38 9.27 -28.33 -0.31
C GLY A 38 8.70 -27.64 -1.54
N ASP A 39 7.38 -27.56 -1.65
CA ASP A 39 6.74 -26.83 -2.75
C ASP A 39 7.04 -25.33 -2.68
N ARG A 40 6.99 -24.70 -3.85
CA ARG A 40 7.36 -23.30 -4.03
C ARG A 40 6.24 -22.50 -4.68
N PHE A 41 6.16 -21.25 -4.29
CA PHE A 41 5.23 -20.28 -4.85
C PHE A 41 5.85 -18.90 -4.91
N GLN A 42 5.24 -18.02 -5.68
CA GLN A 42 5.54 -16.60 -5.73
C GLN A 42 4.28 -15.80 -5.45
N ILE A 43 4.46 -14.61 -4.92
CA ILE A 43 3.41 -13.64 -4.64
C ILE A 43 3.60 -12.47 -5.59
N ASP A 44 2.54 -12.08 -6.26
CA ASP A 44 2.46 -10.87 -7.08
C ASP A 44 1.62 -9.84 -6.34
N VAL A 45 2.15 -8.64 -6.20
CA VAL A 45 1.42 -7.49 -5.65
C VAL A 45 1.48 -6.35 -6.63
N GLU A 46 0.35 -6.03 -7.24
CA GLU A 46 0.23 -4.95 -8.25
C GLU A 46 1.25 -5.07 -9.40
N GLY A 47 1.54 -6.28 -9.86
CA GLY A 47 2.48 -6.55 -10.96
C GLY A 47 3.94 -6.63 -10.51
N VAL A 48 4.23 -6.54 -9.22
CA VAL A 48 5.57 -6.76 -8.66
C VAL A 48 5.65 -8.17 -8.07
N LEU A 49 6.53 -8.99 -8.62
CA LEU A 49 6.65 -10.39 -8.25
C LEU A 49 7.72 -10.61 -7.17
N SER A 50 7.38 -11.41 -6.15
CA SER A 50 8.33 -11.85 -5.13
C SER A 50 9.35 -12.86 -5.68
N LYS A 51 10.41 -13.11 -4.95
CA LYS A 51 11.24 -14.31 -5.16
C LYS A 51 10.46 -15.57 -4.82
N ASN A 52 10.98 -16.74 -5.23
CA ASN A 52 10.40 -18.02 -4.86
C ASN A 52 10.41 -18.22 -3.34
N ILE A 53 9.27 -18.56 -2.79
CA ILE A 53 9.05 -18.88 -1.38
C ILE A 53 8.82 -20.37 -1.27
N THR A 54 9.54 -21.03 -0.38
CA THR A 54 9.40 -22.47 -0.16
C THR A 54 8.53 -22.72 1.07
N LEU A 55 7.53 -23.60 0.92
CA LEU A 55 6.77 -24.13 2.06
C LEU A 55 7.65 -25.06 2.89
N THR A 56 7.82 -24.74 4.16
CA THR A 56 8.62 -25.54 5.08
C THR A 56 7.73 -26.40 5.98
N GLY A 57 8.29 -27.40 6.63
CA GLY A 57 7.57 -28.21 7.62
C GLY A 57 7.19 -27.46 8.91
N SER A 58 7.56 -26.18 9.03
CA SER A 58 7.25 -25.31 10.16
C SER A 58 6.46 -24.09 9.70
N ALA A 59 5.28 -23.87 10.29
CA ALA A 59 4.43 -22.73 10.02
C ALA A 59 5.16 -21.40 10.26
N SER A 60 5.87 -21.27 11.38
CA SER A 60 6.64 -20.06 11.71
C SER A 60 7.78 -19.79 10.74
N SER A 61 8.47 -20.82 10.28
CA SER A 61 9.54 -20.68 9.30
C SER A 61 9.00 -20.27 7.93
N THR A 62 7.87 -20.82 7.51
CA THR A 62 7.19 -20.38 6.27
C THR A 62 6.71 -18.94 6.37
N ALA A 63 6.08 -18.56 7.49
CA ALA A 63 5.66 -17.18 7.73
C ALA A 63 6.83 -16.20 7.66
N ALA A 64 7.96 -16.54 8.30
CA ALA A 64 9.19 -15.73 8.24
C ALA A 64 9.76 -15.62 6.81
N ASN A 65 9.69 -16.69 6.02
CA ASN A 65 10.11 -16.68 4.62
C ASN A 65 9.21 -15.78 3.76
N ILE A 66 7.89 -15.85 3.94
CA ILE A 66 6.93 -14.97 3.27
C ILE A 66 7.24 -13.52 3.65
N GLN A 67 7.33 -13.22 4.94
CA GLN A 67 7.59 -11.88 5.45
C GLN A 67 8.86 -11.27 4.86
N ARG A 68 9.97 -12.00 4.89
CA ARG A 68 11.25 -11.53 4.34
C ARG A 68 11.15 -11.24 2.84
N ASN A 69 10.52 -12.13 2.08
CA ASN A 69 10.37 -11.93 0.64
C ASN A 69 9.49 -10.71 0.31
N LEU A 70 8.43 -10.47 1.05
CA LEU A 70 7.59 -9.28 0.90
C LEU A 70 8.34 -8.00 1.29
N GLN A 71 9.10 -8.01 2.39
CA GLN A 71 9.91 -6.86 2.82
C GLN A 71 10.99 -6.46 1.80
N GLU A 72 11.47 -7.41 1.00
CA GLU A 72 12.43 -7.14 -0.08
C GLU A 72 11.77 -6.54 -1.34
N MET A 73 10.45 -6.53 -1.43
CA MET A 73 9.75 -5.97 -2.59
C MET A 73 9.66 -4.44 -2.52
N PRO A 74 10.06 -3.72 -3.59
CA PRO A 74 10.08 -2.25 -3.57
C PRO A 74 8.72 -1.60 -3.31
N ILE A 75 7.63 -2.31 -3.61
CA ILE A 75 6.26 -1.79 -3.48
C ILE A 75 5.87 -1.48 -2.03
N PHE A 76 6.50 -2.13 -1.05
CA PHE A 76 6.23 -1.89 0.36
C PHE A 76 7.02 -0.71 0.93
N GLY A 77 8.17 -0.35 0.33
CA GLY A 77 8.97 0.82 0.74
C GLY A 77 9.26 0.82 2.24
N ASP A 78 8.81 1.88 2.92
CA ASP A 78 9.01 2.08 4.37
C ASP A 78 7.92 1.40 5.23
N THR A 79 6.99 0.66 4.64
CA THR A 79 5.94 -0.02 5.40
C THR A 79 6.47 -1.27 6.09
N GLY A 80 5.99 -1.53 7.30
CA GLY A 80 6.25 -2.79 7.99
C GLY A 80 5.39 -3.91 7.42
N VAL A 81 5.98 -5.07 7.17
CA VAL A 81 5.25 -6.28 6.79
C VAL A 81 5.40 -7.31 7.89
N ALA A 82 4.30 -7.81 8.42
CA ALA A 82 4.25 -8.90 9.38
C ALA A 82 3.41 -10.05 8.82
N VAL A 83 3.88 -11.26 9.02
CA VAL A 83 3.18 -12.47 8.58
C VAL A 83 3.05 -13.45 9.73
N THR A 84 1.82 -13.92 9.96
CA THR A 84 1.49 -14.88 11.01
C THR A 84 0.61 -15.99 10.46
N GLY A 85 0.48 -17.10 11.19
CA GLY A 85 -0.39 -18.21 10.81
C GLY A 85 0.36 -19.43 10.26
N GLY A 86 -0.30 -20.27 9.51
CA GLY A 86 0.14 -21.54 8.94
C GLY A 86 -0.64 -22.74 9.48
N PRO A 87 -0.45 -23.96 8.98
CA PRO A 87 0.50 -24.32 7.91
C PRO A 87 0.05 -23.96 6.48
N SER A 88 -1.27 -23.79 6.27
CA SER A 88 -1.85 -23.54 4.92
C SER A 88 -2.53 -22.18 4.80
N ALA A 89 -2.72 -21.43 5.89
CA ALA A 89 -3.31 -20.10 5.89
C ALA A 89 -2.45 -19.12 6.67
N PHE A 90 -2.10 -18.00 6.05
CA PHE A 90 -1.25 -16.95 6.62
C PHE A 90 -1.95 -15.61 6.57
N THR A 91 -1.87 -14.86 7.65
CA THR A 91 -2.32 -13.47 7.70
C THR A 91 -1.14 -12.55 7.43
N ILE A 92 -1.25 -11.71 6.43
CA ILE A 92 -0.26 -10.71 6.04
C ILE A 92 -0.80 -9.34 6.47
N THR A 93 -0.05 -8.65 7.31
CA THR A 93 -0.37 -7.30 7.77
C THR A 93 0.69 -6.34 7.26
N VAL A 94 0.28 -5.32 6.52
CA VAL A 94 1.15 -4.22 6.07
C VAL A 94 0.78 -2.98 6.86
N SER A 95 1.75 -2.40 7.58
CA SER A 95 1.54 -1.29 8.49
C SER A 95 2.60 -0.20 8.33
N GLY A 96 2.30 1.01 8.79
CA GLY A 96 3.18 2.16 8.76
C GLY A 96 2.48 3.44 8.33
N GLU A 97 3.18 4.56 8.43
CA GLU A 97 2.66 5.89 8.10
C GLU A 97 2.26 6.04 6.62
N SER A 98 2.88 5.26 5.74
CA SER A 98 2.63 5.26 4.30
C SER A 98 1.79 4.08 3.84
N THR A 99 1.16 3.35 4.76
CA THR A 99 0.29 2.22 4.43
C THR A 99 -0.80 2.66 3.45
N LYS A 100 -0.97 1.88 2.39
CA LYS A 100 -2.02 2.08 1.38
C LYS A 100 -2.83 0.79 1.20
N SER A 101 -3.93 0.90 0.49
CA SER A 101 -4.62 -0.28 -0.02
C SER A 101 -3.90 -0.81 -1.24
N PHE A 102 -3.86 -2.12 -1.35
CA PHE A 102 -3.42 -2.84 -2.53
C PHE A 102 -4.65 -3.47 -3.19
N GLU A 103 -4.81 -3.23 -4.48
CA GLU A 103 -6.00 -3.70 -5.20
C GLU A 103 -5.81 -5.13 -5.72
N LEU A 104 -4.59 -5.47 -6.11
CA LEU A 104 -4.27 -6.74 -6.74
C LEU A 104 -3.22 -7.51 -5.94
N TRP A 105 -3.66 -8.61 -5.34
CA TRP A 105 -2.79 -9.67 -4.82
C TRP A 105 -3.11 -10.96 -5.56
N SER A 106 -2.09 -11.59 -6.09
CA SER A 106 -2.20 -12.91 -6.69
C SER A 106 -0.99 -13.78 -6.32
N GLY A 107 -1.06 -15.07 -6.63
CA GLY A 107 0.04 -15.97 -6.36
C GLY A 107 0.07 -17.12 -7.35
N PHE A 108 1.26 -17.65 -7.53
CA PHE A 108 1.52 -18.71 -8.49
C PHE A 108 2.33 -19.82 -7.85
N ALA A 109 1.85 -21.06 -7.94
CA ALA A 109 2.69 -22.21 -7.65
C ALA A 109 3.81 -22.32 -8.71
N THR A 110 5.04 -22.46 -8.23
CA THR A 110 6.23 -22.62 -9.10
C THR A 110 6.79 -24.03 -9.07
N SER A 111 6.30 -24.87 -8.16
CA SER A 111 6.52 -26.32 -8.14
C SER A 111 5.28 -27.00 -7.60
N ASP A 112 5.09 -28.26 -7.98
CA ASP A 112 4.01 -29.11 -7.57
C ASP A 112 4.60 -30.51 -7.32
N SER A 113 4.54 -30.99 -6.10
CA SER A 113 5.03 -32.32 -5.69
C SER A 113 3.90 -33.34 -5.63
N GLY A 114 2.65 -32.88 -5.63
CA GLY A 114 1.46 -33.70 -5.51
C GLY A 114 0.77 -33.97 -6.88
N GLY A 115 -0.17 -34.86 -6.86
CA GLY A 115 -0.98 -35.18 -8.05
C GLY A 115 -2.13 -34.20 -8.33
N THR A 116 -2.32 -33.18 -7.50
CA THR A 116 -3.36 -32.15 -7.63
C THR A 116 -2.67 -30.78 -7.69
N ALA A 117 -3.10 -29.94 -8.63
CA ALA A 117 -2.49 -28.63 -8.84
C ALA A 117 -2.53 -27.78 -7.57
N ASN A 118 -1.39 -27.20 -7.22
CA ASN A 118 -1.24 -26.28 -6.11
C ASN A 118 -1.93 -24.94 -6.42
N GLU A 119 -2.68 -24.41 -5.45
CA GLU A 119 -3.42 -23.15 -5.60
C GLU A 119 -2.97 -22.15 -4.53
N VAL A 120 -2.78 -20.91 -4.94
CA VAL A 120 -2.45 -19.77 -4.09
C VAL A 120 -3.58 -18.76 -4.17
N ALA A 121 -4.27 -18.52 -3.07
CA ALA A 121 -5.41 -17.61 -3.03
C ALA A 121 -5.22 -16.50 -1.99
N PHE A 122 -5.76 -15.31 -2.29
CA PHE A 122 -5.76 -14.15 -1.39
C PHE A 122 -7.18 -13.70 -1.09
N ALA A 123 -7.42 -13.30 0.16
CA ALA A 123 -8.67 -12.71 0.59
C ALA A 123 -8.41 -11.44 1.41
N LEU A 124 -8.94 -10.31 0.96
CA LEU A 124 -8.85 -9.05 1.69
C LEU A 124 -9.65 -9.14 3.00
N VAL A 125 -9.01 -8.75 4.10
CA VAL A 125 -9.62 -8.67 5.44
C VAL A 125 -9.87 -7.22 5.84
N THR A 126 -8.85 -6.37 5.68
CA THR A 126 -8.94 -4.94 6.02
C THR A 126 -8.23 -4.11 4.98
N GLN A 127 -8.90 -3.09 4.48
CA GLN A 127 -8.33 -2.15 3.56
C GLN A 127 -7.41 -1.17 4.31
N GLY A 128 -6.19 -0.97 3.81
CA GLY A 128 -5.24 -0.06 4.41
C GLY A 128 -5.58 1.40 4.12
N SER A 129 -5.14 2.29 5.01
CA SER A 129 -5.24 3.73 4.83
C SER A 129 -3.99 4.41 5.38
N PRO A 130 -3.34 5.30 4.64
CA PRO A 130 -2.17 6.00 5.14
C PRO A 130 -2.54 7.05 6.17
N ARG A 131 -1.58 7.41 7.00
CA ARG A 131 -1.71 8.59 7.87
C ARG A 131 -1.61 9.89 7.07
N LYS A 132 -0.86 9.88 5.97
CA LYS A 132 -0.72 11.05 5.11
C LYS A 132 -2.07 11.39 4.47
N GLU A 133 -2.40 12.65 4.54
CA GLU A 133 -3.63 13.22 4.04
C GLU A 133 -3.32 14.38 3.10
N ASP A 134 -4.11 14.52 2.05
CA ASP A 134 -3.98 15.66 1.15
C ASP A 134 -4.27 16.96 1.89
N VAL A 135 -3.43 17.97 1.69
CA VAL A 135 -3.62 19.31 2.27
C VAL A 135 -4.93 19.93 1.80
N TRP A 136 -5.40 19.55 0.60
CA TRP A 136 -6.65 20.01 0.00
C TRP A 136 -7.65 18.88 -0.07
N SER A 137 -8.65 18.94 0.76
CA SER A 137 -9.71 17.94 0.83
C SER A 137 -11.01 18.57 1.30
N ALA A 138 -12.10 17.82 1.26
CA ALA A 138 -13.38 18.27 1.81
C ALA A 138 -13.27 18.65 3.29
N THR A 139 -12.45 17.96 4.06
CA THR A 139 -12.19 18.24 5.49
C THR A 139 -11.27 19.42 5.69
N ARG A 140 -10.16 19.47 4.96
CA ARG A 140 -9.10 20.48 5.09
C ARG A 140 -9.42 21.79 4.35
N GLY A 141 -10.34 21.73 3.41
CA GLY A 141 -10.70 22.83 2.51
C GLY A 141 -9.75 22.94 1.32
N TYR A 142 -10.24 23.59 0.29
CA TYR A 142 -9.50 23.86 -0.95
C TYR A 142 -8.96 25.28 -0.96
N PRO A 143 -7.93 25.59 -1.79
CA PRO A 143 -7.45 26.95 -1.97
C PRO A 143 -8.58 27.88 -2.42
N LYS A 144 -8.65 29.07 -1.85
CA LYS A 144 -9.65 30.09 -2.18
C LYS A 144 -9.12 31.16 -3.12
N THR A 145 -7.81 31.24 -3.27
CA THR A 145 -7.13 32.23 -4.11
C THR A 145 -6.10 31.56 -4.99
N ALA A 146 -5.96 32.06 -6.20
CA ALA A 146 -4.95 31.63 -7.16
C ALA A 146 -4.35 32.82 -7.88
N ALA A 147 -3.05 32.79 -8.15
CA ALA A 147 -2.36 33.81 -8.94
C ALA A 147 -1.21 33.18 -9.73
N PHE A 148 -0.96 33.66 -10.94
CA PHE A 148 0.23 33.33 -11.71
C PHE A 148 1.31 34.37 -11.46
N TYR A 149 2.49 33.91 -11.04
CA TYR A 149 3.65 34.77 -10.82
C TYR A 149 4.94 34.01 -11.09
N VAL A 150 5.83 34.62 -11.87
CA VAL A 150 7.15 34.05 -12.24
C VAL A 150 7.05 32.60 -12.76
N GLY A 151 6.12 32.34 -13.68
CA GLY A 151 5.95 31.03 -14.32
C GLY A 151 5.47 29.91 -13.38
N ARG A 152 4.80 30.27 -12.30
CA ARG A 152 4.22 29.32 -11.34
C ARG A 152 2.79 29.70 -11.00
N LEU A 153 1.97 28.69 -10.77
CA LEU A 153 0.65 28.87 -10.16
C LEU A 153 0.82 28.88 -8.63
N TRP A 154 0.37 29.96 -8.00
CA TRP A 154 0.34 30.12 -6.56
C TRP A 154 -1.09 29.96 -6.06
N LEU A 155 -1.26 29.17 -5.00
CA LEU A 155 -2.54 28.85 -4.40
C LEU A 155 -2.48 29.13 -2.91
N GLY A 156 -3.56 29.66 -2.32
CA GLY A 156 -3.57 29.98 -0.90
C GLY A 156 -4.96 30.05 -0.28
N GLY A 157 -5.01 30.29 1.02
CA GLY A 157 -6.24 30.52 1.78
C GLY A 157 -7.07 29.25 1.99
N THR A 158 -6.45 28.09 2.22
CA THR A 158 -7.20 26.89 2.62
C THR A 158 -7.76 27.03 4.03
N LYS A 159 -8.81 26.29 4.35
CA LYS A 159 -9.45 26.33 5.67
C LYS A 159 -8.51 25.96 6.81
N SER A 160 -7.67 24.95 6.61
CA SER A 160 -6.75 24.45 7.63
C SER A 160 -5.38 25.14 7.64
N LYS A 161 -5.01 25.83 6.56
CA LYS A 161 -3.71 26.50 6.39
C LYS A 161 -3.91 27.90 5.79
N LEU A 162 -4.55 28.77 6.55
CA LEU A 162 -4.95 30.12 6.09
C LEU A 162 -3.78 31.00 5.64
N GLN A 163 -2.60 30.83 6.25
CA GLN A 163 -1.40 31.63 5.98
C GLN A 163 -0.39 30.92 5.08
N SER A 164 -0.72 29.74 4.55
CA SER A 164 0.19 28.99 3.71
C SER A 164 -0.05 29.33 2.23
N LEU A 165 1.04 29.45 1.49
CA LEU A 165 1.05 29.57 0.04
C LEU A 165 1.66 28.31 -0.55
N PHE A 166 1.03 27.77 -1.56
CA PHE A 166 1.47 26.60 -2.33
C PHE A 166 1.82 27.06 -3.73
N ALA A 167 2.91 26.56 -4.29
CA ALA A 167 3.32 26.91 -5.64
C ALA A 167 3.53 25.66 -6.48
N SER A 168 3.09 25.68 -7.74
CA SER A 168 3.47 24.66 -8.72
C SER A 168 4.97 24.70 -9.01
N ARG A 169 5.49 23.63 -9.64
CA ARG A 169 6.81 23.71 -10.28
C ARG A 169 6.77 24.73 -11.40
N SER A 170 7.90 25.37 -11.69
CA SER A 170 8.00 26.31 -12.79
C SER A 170 7.68 25.60 -14.12
N GLY A 171 6.74 26.13 -14.87
CA GLY A 171 6.30 25.54 -16.15
C GLY A 171 5.42 24.29 -16.06
N SER A 172 4.91 23.97 -14.87
CA SER A 172 3.93 22.88 -14.66
C SER A 172 2.70 23.44 -13.96
N PHE A 173 1.53 23.30 -14.60
CA PHE A 173 0.24 23.77 -14.08
C PHE A 173 -0.77 22.64 -14.16
#